data_acdb34767b58061624bdfb3ed3854629
#
_entry.id   acdb34767b58061624bdfb3ed3854629
#
_cell.length_a   1.000
_cell.length_b   1.000
_cell.length_c   1.000
_cell.angle_alpha   90.00
_cell.angle_beta   90.00
_cell.angle_gamma   90.00
#
_symmetry.space_group_name_H-M   'P 1'
#
loop_
_entity.id
_entity.type
_entity.pdbx_description
1 polymer ?
#
loop_
_entity_poly.entity_id
_entity_poly.type
_entity_poly.pdbx_seq_one_letter_code
_entity_poly.pdbx_strand_id
1 'polypeptide(L)' 'MRVMEIVRLIGDRYDEGPEGKVIAVGGSRNARVTVKWDDGKITEHGRSDLKLVFSPFGREQV' A
#
# COMPACT_ATOMS: atom_id res chain seq x y z
N MET A 1 6.24 1.99 4.20
CA MET A 1 5.61 0.77 3.70
C MET A 1 6.62 -0.15 3.07
N ARG A 2 6.35 -1.41 3.08
CA ARG A 2 7.23 -2.41 2.53
C ARG A 2 6.51 -3.23 1.47
N VAL A 3 7.31 -3.81 0.58
CA VAL A 3 6.80 -4.78 -0.39
C VAL A 3 6.11 -5.91 0.36
N MET A 4 5.03 -6.42 -0.20
CA MET A 4 4.21 -7.52 0.34
C MET A 4 3.16 -7.08 1.35
N GLU A 5 3.15 -5.83 1.76
CA GLU A 5 2.11 -5.33 2.63
C GLU A 5 0.82 -5.09 1.85
N ILE A 6 -0.30 -5.20 2.54
CA ILE A 6 -1.62 -4.97 1.95
C ILE A 6 -2.10 -3.59 2.35
N VAL A 7 -2.56 -2.82 1.37
CA VAL A 7 -2.94 -1.43 1.60
C VAL A 7 -4.26 -1.12 0.90
N ARG A 8 -4.85 0.01 1.28
CA ARG A 8 -6.02 0.58 0.62
C ARG A 8 -5.78 2.05 0.40
N LEU A 9 -6.45 2.61 -0.60
CA LEU A 9 -6.42 4.05 -0.79
C LEU A 9 -7.21 4.73 0.32
N ILE A 10 -6.69 5.86 0.80
CA ILE A 10 -7.37 6.68 1.79
C ILE A 10 -8.31 7.63 1.06
N GLY A 11 -9.54 7.75 1.56
CA GLY A 11 -10.51 8.66 0.99
C GLY A 11 -11.91 8.25 1.37
N ASP A 12 -12.84 9.16 1.16
CA ASP A 12 -14.20 8.95 1.63
C ASP A 12 -14.84 7.69 1.07
N ARG A 13 -14.44 7.31 -0.12
CA ARG A 13 -15.07 6.19 -0.80
C ARG A 13 -14.22 4.95 -0.82
N TYR A 14 -13.05 5.00 -0.22
CA TYR A 14 -12.07 3.94 -0.39
C TYR A 14 -11.92 3.05 0.82
N ASP A 15 -12.59 3.38 1.91
CA ASP A 15 -12.50 2.55 3.10
C ASP A 15 -12.96 1.13 2.83
N GLU A 16 -13.91 0.98 1.92
CA GLU A 16 -14.43 -0.32 1.55
C GLU A 16 -13.99 -0.72 0.14
N GLY A 17 -13.04 0.00 -0.41
CA GLY A 17 -12.56 -0.28 -1.74
C GLY A 17 -11.69 -1.52 -1.80
N PRO A 18 -11.17 -1.82 -2.97
CA PRO A 18 -10.31 -2.98 -3.12
C PRO A 18 -9.02 -2.82 -2.34
N GLU A 19 -8.47 -3.93 -1.94
CA GLU A 19 -7.15 -3.97 -1.34
C GLU A 19 -6.13 -4.15 -2.43
N GLY A 20 -4.91 -3.68 -2.15
CA GLY A 20 -3.82 -3.84 -3.06
C GLY A 20 -2.59 -4.32 -2.31
N LYS A 21 -1.67 -4.92 -3.05
CA LYS A 21 -0.43 -5.42 -2.50
C LYS A 21 0.70 -4.53 -2.96
N VAL A 22 1.54 -4.11 -2.03
CA VAL A 22 2.71 -3.31 -2.35
C VAL A 22 3.72 -4.20 -3.06
N ILE A 23 4.10 -3.82 -4.28
CA ILE A 23 5.04 -4.60 -5.07
C ILE A 23 6.37 -3.89 -5.27
N ALA A 24 6.42 -2.59 -4.99
CA ALA A 24 7.66 -1.84 -5.09
C ALA A 24 7.55 -0.58 -4.26
N VAL A 25 8.67 -0.11 -3.76
CA VAL A 25 8.75 1.11 -2.98
C VAL A 25 9.96 1.88 -3.49
N GLY A 26 9.80 3.19 -3.68
CA GLY A 26 10.88 4.00 -4.19
C GLY A 26 10.72 5.46 -3.83
N GLY A 27 11.56 6.30 -4.45
CA GLY A 27 11.56 7.72 -4.18
C GLY A 27 12.26 8.06 -2.88
N SER A 28 12.31 9.37 -2.59
CA SER A 28 12.92 9.84 -1.36
C SER A 28 12.17 9.28 -0.17
N ARG A 29 12.90 8.65 0.75
CA ARG A 29 12.33 8.11 1.99
C ARG A 29 11.23 7.10 1.71
N ASN A 30 11.28 6.42 0.56
CA ASN A 30 10.27 5.44 0.19
C ASN A 30 8.89 6.05 0.15
N ALA A 31 8.78 7.30 -0.33
CA ALA A 31 7.51 7.99 -0.38
C ALA A 31 6.63 7.55 -1.54
N ARG A 32 7.19 6.84 -2.50
CA ARG A 32 6.44 6.33 -3.65
C ARG A 32 6.21 4.85 -3.49
N VAL A 33 4.96 4.45 -3.64
CA VAL A 33 4.56 3.06 -3.44
C VAL A 33 3.81 2.58 -4.67
N THR A 34 4.27 1.48 -5.23
CA THR A 34 3.61 0.84 -6.36
C THR A 34 2.76 -0.30 -5.83
N VAL A 35 1.50 -0.30 -6.22
CA VAL A 35 0.51 -1.22 -5.67
C VAL A 35 -0.15 -1.97 -6.81
N LYS A 36 -0.27 -3.28 -6.65
CA LYS A 36 -1.06 -4.10 -7.56
C LYS A 36 -2.39 -4.40 -6.88
N TRP A 37 -3.46 -3.95 -7.50
CA TRP A 37 -4.80 -4.05 -6.94
C TRP A 37 -5.44 -5.39 -7.26
N ASP A 38 -6.52 -5.70 -6.55
CA ASP A 38 -7.24 -6.97 -6.72
C ASP A 38 -7.69 -7.20 -8.15
N ASP A 39 -8.02 -6.14 -8.87
CA ASP A 39 -8.48 -6.25 -10.25
C ASP A 39 -7.34 -6.42 -11.25
N GLY A 40 -6.11 -6.49 -10.77
CA GLY A 40 -4.95 -6.67 -11.62
C GLY A 40 -4.28 -5.38 -12.07
N LYS A 41 -4.85 -4.25 -11.75
CA LYS A 41 -4.25 -2.97 -12.12
C LYS A 41 -3.05 -2.67 -11.24
N ILE A 42 -2.08 -1.99 -11.83
CA ILE A 42 -0.88 -1.57 -11.10
C ILE A 42 -0.82 -0.06 -11.18
N THR A 43 -0.77 0.59 -10.02
CA THR A 43 -0.71 2.04 -9.95
C THR A 43 0.32 2.45 -8.91
N GLU A 44 0.73 3.73 -8.99
CA GLU A 44 1.71 4.28 -8.07
C GLU A 44 1.06 5.42 -7.29
N HIS A 45 1.31 5.44 -6.00
CA HIS A 45 0.72 6.44 -5.11
C HIS A 45 1.75 6.92 -4.11
N GLY A 46 1.50 8.10 -3.53
CA GLY A 46 2.30 8.54 -2.41
C GLY A 46 1.97 7.71 -1.18
N ARG A 47 2.97 7.52 -0.33
CA ARG A 47 2.76 6.73 0.89
C ARG A 47 1.62 7.28 1.74
N SER A 48 1.48 8.60 1.78
CA SER A 48 0.44 9.21 2.60
C SER A 48 -0.96 9.01 2.05
N ASP A 49 -1.08 8.54 0.81
CA ASP A 49 -2.38 8.27 0.20
C ASP A 49 -2.86 6.85 0.47
N LEU A 50 -2.08 6.07 1.18
CA LEU A 50 -2.38 4.67 1.40
C LEU A 50 -2.51 4.38 2.89
N LYS A 51 -3.37 3.43 3.19
CA LYS A 51 -3.60 2.96 4.54
C LYS A 51 -3.16 1.51 4.64
N LEU A 52 -2.32 1.19 5.62
CA LEU A 52 -1.88 -0.18 5.83
C LEU A 52 -3.03 -1.00 6.39
N VAL A 53 -3.33 -2.11 5.73
CA VAL A 53 -4.37 -3.03 6.16
C VAL A 53 -3.76 -4.23 6.86
N PHE A 54 -2.69 -4.77 6.30
CA PHE A 54 -2.05 -5.96 6.83
C PHE A 54 -0.58 -5.95 6.48
N SER A 55 0.24 -6.34 7.42
CA SER A 55 1.68 -6.47 7.20
C SER A 55 2.09 -7.90 7.55
N PRO A 56 2.67 -8.63 6.59
CA PRO A 56 3.16 -9.99 6.89
C PRO A 56 4.36 -9.98 7.81
N PHE A 57 4.94 -8.81 8.03
CA PHE A 57 6.10 -8.70 8.91
C PHE A 57 5.70 -8.61 10.37
N GLY A 58 4.42 -8.40 10.63
CA GLY A 58 3.93 -8.36 11.98
C GLY A 58 4.43 -7.15 12.74
N ARG A 59 4.83 -7.38 13.97
CA ARG A 59 5.26 -6.31 14.86
C ARG A 59 6.69 -6.48 15.32
N GLU A 60 7.49 -7.09 14.49
CA GLU A 60 8.86 -7.35 14.90
C GLU A 60 9.67 -6.07 15.07
N GLN A 61 9.19 -4.97 14.56
CA GLN A 61 9.93 -3.72 14.67
C GLN A 61 9.83 -3.10 16.06
N VAL A 62 9.03 -3.62 16.90
CA VAL A 62 8.91 -3.09 18.25
C VAL A 62 10.17 -3.32 19.05
#